data_290bb546d6454e8d69e659127b1be70d
#
_entry.id   290bb546d6454e8d69e659127b1be70d
#
_cell.length_a   1.000
_cell.length_b   1.000
_cell.length_c   1.000
_cell.angle_alpha   90.00
_cell.angle_beta   90.00
_cell.angle_gamma   90.00
#
_symmetry.space_group_name_H-M   'P 1'
#
loop_
_entity.id
_entity.type
_entity.pdbx_description
1 polymer ?
#
loop_
_entity_poly.entity_id
_entity_poly.type
_entity_poly.pdbx_seq_one_letter_code
_entity_poly.pdbx_strand_id
1 'polypeptide(L)'
;FNTHQAYTHYSLTFPNKDIQPKISGNFELIVYKDSPKKPLFTKRFLVAENGVGIGLNVSRYTAAKTPNLNQRVEVKASLTDPETSRNINSVSLSIIQNNNFNDGIFNLKPSSVLFGNQLMFQQLSLVFQGNNEFFYFDNKILNVPMDMVSGYENVDGVNYTYLFPVWTSPLSYQYQPDVNGAFYFRSNNMGQER
;
A
#
# COMPACT_ATOMS: atom_id res chain seq x y z
N PHE A 1 22.92 20.09 8.25
CA PHE A 1 22.16 19.33 9.25
C PHE A 1 23.15 18.67 10.20
N ASN A 2 23.07 19.02 11.49
CA ASN A 2 23.90 18.41 12.53
C ASN A 2 23.18 17.13 13.01
N THR A 3 23.67 15.96 12.61
CA THR A 3 23.20 14.67 13.11
C THR A 3 24.27 14.06 14.03
N HIS A 4 23.86 13.36 15.08
CA HIS A 4 24.77 12.67 15.99
C HIS A 4 25.55 11.54 15.31
N GLN A 5 25.01 10.98 14.24
CA GLN A 5 25.65 9.97 13.43
C GLN A 5 25.78 10.48 11.99
N ALA A 6 26.98 10.40 11.44
CA ALA A 6 27.22 10.74 10.03
C ALA A 6 26.46 9.78 9.13
N TYR A 7 25.76 10.31 8.15
CA TYR A 7 25.08 9.51 7.12
C TYR A 7 25.28 10.14 5.75
N THR A 8 25.10 9.32 4.71
CA THR A 8 25.10 9.78 3.32
C THR A 8 23.71 9.63 2.76
N HIS A 9 23.16 10.74 2.28
CA HIS A 9 21.86 10.74 1.62
C HIS A 9 22.05 10.49 0.12
N TYR A 10 21.40 9.46 -0.40
CA TYR A 10 21.31 9.19 -1.82
C TYR A 10 19.90 9.47 -2.31
N SER A 11 19.77 10.22 -3.39
CA SER A 11 18.49 10.45 -4.05
C SER A 11 18.59 10.16 -5.54
N LEU A 12 17.59 9.47 -6.07
CA LEU A 12 17.45 9.19 -7.48
C LEU A 12 15.99 9.32 -7.88
N THR A 13 15.73 10.18 -8.87
CA THR A 13 14.39 10.25 -9.47
C THR A 13 14.28 9.18 -10.55
N PHE A 14 13.24 8.37 -10.46
CA PHE A 14 12.93 7.32 -11.40
C PHE A 14 11.44 7.41 -11.81
N PRO A 15 11.08 7.28 -13.11
CA PRO A 15 11.99 7.10 -14.25
C PRO A 15 12.76 8.39 -14.61
N ASN A 16 13.88 8.23 -15.31
CA ASN A 16 14.68 9.31 -15.86
C ASN A 16 15.17 8.98 -17.28
N LYS A 17 15.94 9.88 -17.91
CA LYS A 17 16.42 9.70 -19.29
C LYS A 17 17.31 8.47 -19.50
N ASP A 18 18.02 8.03 -18.47
CA ASP A 18 18.97 6.93 -18.53
C ASP A 18 18.34 5.59 -18.09
N ILE A 19 17.36 5.66 -17.20
CA ILE A 19 16.65 4.50 -16.66
C ILE A 19 15.15 4.73 -16.76
N GLN A 20 14.50 4.05 -17.71
CA GLN A 20 13.05 4.09 -17.86
C GLN A 20 12.51 2.76 -18.40
N PRO A 21 11.36 2.31 -17.92
CA PRO A 21 10.66 1.17 -18.50
C PRO A 21 10.25 1.48 -19.95
N LYS A 22 10.41 0.52 -20.85
CA LYS A 22 10.01 0.64 -22.26
C LYS A 22 8.70 -0.09 -22.57
N ILE A 23 8.24 -0.89 -21.63
CA ILE A 23 7.00 -1.67 -21.74
C ILE A 23 6.25 -1.61 -20.41
N SER A 24 4.95 -1.85 -20.45
CA SER A 24 4.15 -2.06 -19.24
C SER A 24 4.45 -3.42 -18.58
N GLY A 25 4.17 -3.53 -17.30
CA GLY A 25 4.35 -4.78 -16.57
C GLY A 25 4.70 -4.61 -15.10
N ASN A 26 5.07 -5.72 -14.49
CA ASN A 26 5.51 -5.80 -13.09
C ASN A 26 7.02 -5.74 -13.04
N PHE A 27 7.56 -4.81 -12.29
CA PHE A 27 8.98 -4.58 -12.17
C PHE A 27 9.43 -4.63 -10.73
N GLU A 28 10.72 -4.91 -10.55
CA GLU A 28 11.39 -4.82 -9.27
C GLU A 28 12.59 -3.88 -9.39
N LEU A 29 12.61 -2.82 -8.59
CA LEU A 29 13.77 -1.96 -8.42
C LEU A 29 14.71 -2.62 -7.42
N ILE A 30 15.93 -2.91 -7.86
CA ILE A 30 16.95 -3.51 -7.03
C ILE A 30 18.04 -2.48 -6.76
N VAL A 31 18.23 -2.11 -5.51
CA VAL A 31 19.33 -1.23 -5.10
C VAL A 31 20.44 -2.06 -4.47
N TYR A 32 21.65 -1.92 -4.99
CA TYR A 32 22.81 -2.69 -4.55
C TYR A 32 24.07 -1.83 -4.56
N LYS A 33 25.09 -2.23 -3.81
CA LYS A 33 26.38 -1.55 -3.78
C LYS A 33 27.35 -2.11 -4.85
N ASP A 34 27.61 -3.39 -4.81
CA ASP A 34 28.65 -4.00 -5.66
C ASP A 34 28.07 -4.99 -6.66
N SER A 35 27.01 -5.72 -6.32
CA SER A 35 26.43 -6.76 -7.15
C SER A 35 24.92 -6.88 -6.93
N PRO A 36 24.12 -7.01 -8.01
CA PRO A 36 22.68 -7.25 -7.90
C PRO A 36 22.31 -8.52 -7.15
N LYS A 37 23.25 -9.48 -7.01
CA LYS A 37 23.06 -10.70 -6.22
C LYS A 37 23.04 -10.45 -4.71
N LYS A 38 23.49 -9.27 -4.26
CA LYS A 38 23.49 -8.86 -2.86
C LYS A 38 22.81 -7.49 -2.74
N PRO A 39 21.49 -7.43 -2.91
CA PRO A 39 20.78 -6.17 -2.83
C PRO A 39 20.80 -5.59 -1.41
N LEU A 40 20.84 -4.28 -1.32
CA LEU A 40 20.59 -3.55 -0.08
C LEU A 40 19.10 -3.56 0.23
N PHE A 41 18.28 -3.32 -0.79
CA PHE A 41 16.83 -3.49 -0.73
C PHE A 41 16.25 -3.63 -2.14
N THR A 42 15.03 -4.13 -2.20
CA THR A 42 14.24 -4.19 -3.41
C THR A 42 12.87 -3.53 -3.21
N LYS A 43 12.30 -2.98 -4.27
CA LYS A 43 10.96 -2.41 -4.25
C LYS A 43 10.21 -2.77 -5.52
N ARG A 44 9.03 -3.37 -5.39
CA ARG A 44 8.13 -3.66 -6.51
C ARG A 44 7.39 -2.41 -6.94
N PHE A 45 7.20 -2.27 -8.24
CA PHE A 45 6.36 -1.23 -8.83
C PHE A 45 5.71 -1.72 -10.12
N LEU A 46 4.67 -1.02 -10.54
CA LEU A 46 3.89 -1.35 -11.72
C LEU A 46 4.06 -0.25 -12.76
N VAL A 47 4.17 -0.64 -14.01
CA VAL A 47 4.11 0.27 -15.16
C VAL A 47 2.85 -0.05 -15.95
N ALA A 48 1.98 0.95 -16.09
CA ALA A 48 0.71 0.80 -16.77
C ALA A 48 0.65 1.62 -18.05
N GLU A 49 -0.07 1.12 -19.01
CA GLU A 49 -0.45 1.84 -20.23
C GLU A 49 -1.90 2.32 -20.13
N ASN A 50 -2.21 3.43 -20.76
CA ASN A 50 -3.54 4.04 -20.72
C ASN A 50 -4.48 3.39 -21.77
N GLY A 51 -4.75 2.10 -21.62
CA GLY A 51 -5.65 1.36 -22.51
C GLY A 51 -7.01 1.03 -21.90
N VAL A 52 -7.23 1.33 -20.61
CA VAL A 52 -8.45 0.95 -19.88
C VAL A 52 -8.86 2.05 -18.91
N GLY A 53 -10.08 2.52 -19.03
CA GLY A 53 -10.69 3.39 -18.02
C GLY A 53 -11.23 2.53 -16.86
N ILE A 54 -10.91 2.88 -15.61
CA ILE A 54 -11.34 2.13 -14.44
C ILE A 54 -12.21 3.02 -13.54
N GLY A 55 -13.43 2.55 -13.28
CA GLY A 55 -14.31 3.05 -12.23
C GLY A 55 -14.32 2.08 -11.07
N LEU A 56 -14.02 2.56 -9.87
CA LEU A 56 -13.98 1.78 -8.64
C LEU A 56 -15.08 2.27 -7.69
N ASN A 57 -15.86 1.33 -7.14
CA ASN A 57 -16.79 1.59 -6.06
C ASN A 57 -16.45 0.70 -4.87
N VAL A 58 -16.22 1.32 -3.72
CA VAL A 58 -15.99 0.62 -2.46
C VAL A 58 -17.16 0.90 -1.55
N SER A 59 -17.83 -0.13 -1.11
CA SER A 59 -19.00 -0.04 -0.24
C SER A 59 -18.84 -0.91 1.00
N ARG A 60 -19.61 -0.61 2.03
CA ARG A 60 -19.67 -1.45 3.23
C ARG A 60 -20.33 -2.79 2.87
N TYR A 61 -19.68 -3.87 3.27
CA TYR A 61 -20.24 -5.21 3.13
C TYR A 61 -20.91 -5.63 4.43
N THR A 62 -22.24 -5.72 4.40
CA THR A 62 -23.04 -6.14 5.54
C THR A 62 -23.40 -7.63 5.41
N ALA A 63 -22.46 -8.51 5.74
CA ALA A 63 -22.80 -9.91 5.97
C ALA A 63 -23.28 -10.12 7.40
N ALA A 64 -24.24 -10.99 7.61
CA ALA A 64 -24.85 -11.22 8.93
C ALA A 64 -23.85 -11.66 10.03
N LYS A 65 -22.69 -12.21 9.64
CA LYS A 65 -21.68 -12.70 10.57
C LYS A 65 -20.61 -11.70 10.95
N THR A 66 -20.36 -10.67 10.13
CA THR A 66 -19.32 -9.65 10.35
C THR A 66 -19.81 -8.28 9.91
N PRO A 67 -20.81 -7.72 10.57
CA PRO A 67 -21.32 -6.41 10.18
C PRO A 67 -20.24 -5.35 10.37
N ASN A 68 -20.04 -4.52 9.35
CA ASN A 68 -19.18 -3.34 9.36
C ASN A 68 -17.65 -3.59 9.41
N LEU A 69 -17.18 -4.81 9.22
CA LEU A 69 -15.74 -5.11 9.20
C LEU A 69 -15.17 -5.25 7.78
N ASN A 70 -16.02 -5.47 6.79
CA ASN A 70 -15.59 -5.76 5.44
C ASN A 70 -16.01 -4.67 4.45
N GLN A 71 -15.19 -4.52 3.44
CA GLN A 71 -15.42 -3.64 2.30
C GLN A 71 -15.68 -4.49 1.06
N ARG A 72 -16.76 -4.19 0.36
CA ARG A 72 -17.06 -4.78 -0.94
C ARG A 72 -16.54 -3.87 -2.03
N VAL A 73 -15.88 -4.47 -2.99
CA VAL A 73 -15.32 -3.76 -4.14
C VAL A 73 -16.09 -4.14 -5.40
N GLU A 74 -16.45 -3.15 -6.19
CA GLU A 74 -17.02 -3.30 -7.52
C GLU A 74 -16.19 -2.50 -8.50
N VAL A 75 -15.82 -3.11 -9.61
CA VAL A 75 -15.01 -2.45 -10.64
C VAL A 75 -15.71 -2.48 -11.96
N LYS A 76 -15.70 -1.33 -12.62
CA LYS A 76 -16.13 -1.15 -14.00
C LYS A 76 -14.92 -0.79 -14.84
N ALA A 77 -14.57 -1.62 -15.80
CA ALA A 77 -13.50 -1.36 -16.73
C ALA A 77 -14.06 -1.01 -18.11
N SER A 78 -13.61 0.10 -18.70
CA SER A 78 -13.98 0.53 -20.05
C SER A 78 -12.77 0.33 -20.97
N LEU A 79 -12.88 -0.60 -21.92
CA LEU A 79 -11.79 -0.91 -22.84
C LEU A 79 -11.78 0.14 -23.95
N THR A 80 -10.68 0.85 -24.08
CA THR A 80 -10.49 1.87 -25.14
C THR A 80 -9.71 1.34 -26.34
N ASP A 81 -8.93 0.28 -26.12
CA ASP A 81 -8.15 -0.37 -27.15
C ASP A 81 -9.01 -1.36 -27.95
N PRO A 82 -9.06 -1.25 -29.30
CA PRO A 82 -9.86 -2.12 -30.16
C PRO A 82 -9.41 -3.59 -30.14
N GLU A 83 -8.13 -3.88 -29.96
CA GLU A 83 -7.63 -5.26 -29.94
C GLU A 83 -8.06 -5.97 -28.65
N THR A 84 -7.90 -5.30 -27.53
CA THR A 84 -8.37 -5.81 -26.22
C THR A 84 -9.88 -6.01 -26.22
N SER A 85 -10.62 -5.11 -26.85
CA SER A 85 -12.07 -5.20 -26.98
C SER A 85 -12.54 -6.41 -27.79
N ARG A 86 -11.74 -6.88 -28.74
CA ARG A 86 -12.03 -8.10 -29.53
C ARG A 86 -11.77 -9.38 -28.76
N ASN A 87 -10.88 -9.35 -27.78
CA ASN A 87 -10.49 -10.52 -27.01
C ASN A 87 -10.76 -10.35 -25.52
N ILE A 88 -12.01 -10.12 -25.17
CA ILE A 88 -12.46 -9.88 -23.77
C ILE A 88 -12.05 -11.02 -22.83
N ASN A 89 -11.98 -12.26 -23.34
CA ASN A 89 -11.57 -13.42 -22.52
C ASN A 89 -10.12 -13.34 -22.04
N SER A 90 -9.27 -12.58 -22.71
CA SER A 90 -7.89 -12.35 -22.26
C SER A 90 -7.80 -11.35 -21.11
N VAL A 91 -8.85 -10.55 -20.90
CA VAL A 91 -8.86 -9.53 -19.85
C VAL A 91 -9.00 -10.19 -18.48
N SER A 92 -8.18 -9.75 -17.57
CA SER A 92 -8.29 -10.10 -16.14
C SER A 92 -8.02 -8.86 -15.29
N LEU A 93 -8.65 -8.83 -14.11
CA LEU A 93 -8.51 -7.78 -13.13
C LEU A 93 -7.74 -8.32 -11.93
N SER A 94 -6.85 -7.50 -11.39
CA SER A 94 -6.22 -7.72 -10.10
C SER A 94 -6.51 -6.52 -9.20
N ILE A 95 -6.88 -6.79 -7.95
CA ILE A 95 -7.19 -5.77 -6.96
C ILE A 95 -6.27 -5.98 -5.77
N ILE A 96 -5.60 -4.93 -5.35
CA ILE A 96 -4.65 -4.94 -4.24
C ILE A 96 -5.09 -3.87 -3.25
N GLN A 97 -5.31 -4.26 -2.01
CA GLN A 97 -5.65 -3.33 -0.93
C GLN A 97 -4.37 -2.75 -0.32
N ASN A 98 -4.33 -1.43 -0.13
CA ASN A 98 -3.26 -0.71 0.58
C ASN A 98 -1.83 -1.05 0.11
N ASN A 99 -1.65 -1.30 -1.19
CA ASN A 99 -0.38 -1.75 -1.78
C ASN A 99 0.20 -3.05 -1.18
N ASN A 100 -0.62 -3.82 -0.46
CA ASN A 100 -0.23 -5.11 0.09
C ASN A 100 -0.49 -6.23 -0.92
N PHE A 101 0.54 -6.67 -1.63
CA PHE A 101 0.41 -7.74 -2.62
C PHE A 101 0.03 -9.10 -2.03
N ASN A 102 0.19 -9.31 -0.72
CA ASN A 102 -0.18 -10.57 -0.09
C ASN A 102 -1.69 -10.71 0.11
N ASP A 103 -2.42 -9.58 0.20
CA ASP A 103 -3.87 -9.53 0.34
C ASP A 103 -4.57 -9.21 -0.99
N GLY A 104 -3.86 -9.33 -2.10
CA GLY A 104 -4.41 -9.09 -3.42
C GLY A 104 -5.31 -10.23 -3.91
N ILE A 105 -6.33 -9.86 -4.67
CA ILE A 105 -7.16 -10.80 -5.44
C ILE A 105 -6.77 -10.68 -6.90
N PHE A 106 -6.31 -11.78 -7.49
CA PHE A 106 -5.68 -11.77 -8.81
C PHE A 106 -6.47 -12.58 -9.83
N ASN A 107 -6.25 -12.28 -11.11
CA ASN A 107 -6.78 -13.03 -12.25
C ASN A 107 -8.30 -13.14 -12.30
N LEU A 108 -9.00 -12.14 -11.78
CA LEU A 108 -10.46 -12.09 -11.83
C LEU A 108 -10.95 -11.95 -13.26
N LYS A 109 -11.95 -12.73 -13.62
CA LYS A 109 -12.67 -12.59 -14.88
C LYS A 109 -13.87 -11.68 -14.72
N PRO A 110 -14.32 -10.98 -15.79
CA PRO A 110 -15.52 -10.17 -15.72
C PRO A 110 -16.73 -11.02 -15.29
N SER A 111 -17.56 -10.47 -14.44
CA SER A 111 -18.86 -11.09 -14.09
C SER A 111 -19.91 -10.86 -15.18
N SER A 112 -19.78 -9.77 -15.92
CA SER A 112 -20.63 -9.46 -17.07
C SER A 112 -19.96 -8.48 -18.02
N VAL A 113 -20.40 -8.48 -19.27
CA VAL A 113 -20.02 -7.54 -20.31
C VAL A 113 -21.21 -6.63 -20.58
N LEU A 114 -21.01 -5.35 -20.46
CA LEU A 114 -22.01 -4.33 -20.72
C LEU A 114 -21.85 -3.74 -22.12
N PHE A 115 -22.80 -2.92 -22.53
CA PHE A 115 -22.75 -2.23 -23.81
C PHE A 115 -21.50 -1.34 -23.90
N GLY A 116 -20.90 -1.22 -25.08
CA GLY A 116 -19.79 -0.30 -25.34
C GLY A 116 -18.45 -0.75 -24.73
N ASN A 117 -18.14 -2.02 -24.76
CA ASN A 117 -16.86 -2.57 -24.30
C ASN A 117 -16.59 -2.34 -22.79
N GLN A 118 -17.63 -2.33 -21.99
CA GLN A 118 -17.52 -2.19 -20.55
C GLN A 118 -17.62 -3.54 -19.87
N LEU A 119 -16.70 -3.80 -18.98
CA LEU A 119 -16.63 -5.02 -18.18
C LEU A 119 -16.98 -4.70 -16.74
N MET A 120 -17.83 -5.52 -16.13
CA MET A 120 -18.17 -5.43 -14.71
C MET A 120 -17.51 -6.56 -13.93
N PHE A 121 -17.01 -6.20 -12.75
CA PHE A 121 -16.44 -7.13 -11.78
C PHE A 121 -17.15 -6.90 -10.45
N GLN A 122 -18.11 -7.75 -10.14
CA GLN A 122 -19.02 -7.66 -9.00
C GLN A 122 -19.20 -8.99 -8.27
N GLN A 123 -18.16 -9.82 -8.29
CA GLN A 123 -18.23 -11.13 -7.65
C GLN A 123 -18.43 -10.99 -6.12
N LEU A 124 -19.15 -11.93 -5.53
CA LEU A 124 -19.34 -11.98 -4.08
C LEU A 124 -18.04 -12.15 -3.30
N SER A 125 -17.00 -12.67 -3.96
CA SER A 125 -15.65 -12.85 -3.41
C SER A 125 -14.82 -11.56 -3.37
N LEU A 126 -15.28 -10.46 -3.98
CA LEU A 126 -14.59 -9.18 -3.97
C LEU A 126 -14.83 -8.44 -2.67
N VAL A 127 -14.40 -9.04 -1.59
CA VAL A 127 -14.54 -8.53 -0.23
C VAL A 127 -13.18 -8.47 0.42
N PHE A 128 -12.81 -7.31 0.90
CA PHE A 128 -11.59 -7.08 1.65
C PHE A 128 -11.93 -6.81 3.12
N GLN A 129 -11.04 -7.23 4.00
CA GLN A 129 -11.18 -6.89 5.40
C GLN A 129 -10.89 -5.39 5.58
N GLY A 130 -11.77 -4.70 6.29
CA GLY A 130 -11.48 -3.35 6.78
C GLY A 130 -10.42 -3.41 7.90
N ASN A 131 -9.90 -2.27 8.31
CA ASN A 131 -8.85 -2.13 9.33
C ASN A 131 -7.49 -2.78 8.95
N ASN A 132 -7.22 -2.92 7.65
CA ASN A 132 -5.91 -3.30 7.13
C ASN A 132 -5.04 -2.07 6.82
N GLU A 133 -5.29 -0.98 7.52
CA GLU A 133 -4.47 0.23 7.43
C GLU A 133 -3.18 0.08 8.23
N PHE A 134 -2.26 1.02 8.02
CA PHE A 134 -1.04 1.11 8.79
C PHE A 134 -1.34 1.58 10.20
N PHE A 135 -0.74 0.93 11.18
CA PHE A 135 -0.85 1.32 12.57
C PHE A 135 0.12 2.46 12.87
N TYR A 136 -0.34 3.37 13.70
CA TYR A 136 0.42 4.53 14.13
C TYR A 136 0.95 4.34 15.55
N PHE A 137 2.18 4.77 15.79
CA PHE A 137 2.71 4.95 17.14
C PHE A 137 3.57 6.21 17.20
N ASP A 138 3.72 6.78 18.38
CA ASP A 138 4.55 7.96 18.61
C ASP A 138 5.62 7.64 19.68
N ASN A 139 6.88 7.75 19.29
CA ASN A 139 8.04 7.59 20.17
C ASN A 139 8.89 8.86 20.27
N LYS A 140 8.29 10.01 20.00
CA LYS A 140 8.95 11.31 19.97
C LYS A 140 9.57 11.70 21.31
N ILE A 141 8.90 11.37 22.40
CA ILE A 141 9.36 11.66 23.75
C ILE A 141 9.72 10.33 24.44
N LEU A 142 11.01 10.11 24.63
CA LEU A 142 11.47 8.95 25.38
C LEU A 142 11.06 9.07 26.87
N ASN A 143 10.74 7.96 27.50
CA ASN A 143 10.31 7.84 28.88
C ASN A 143 8.90 8.33 29.20
N VAL A 144 8.12 8.75 28.20
CA VAL A 144 6.70 9.07 28.35
C VAL A 144 5.92 8.14 27.41
N PRO A 145 5.12 7.20 27.93
CA PRO A 145 4.26 6.39 27.07
C PRO A 145 3.31 7.30 26.29
N MET A 146 3.45 7.25 24.97
CA MET A 146 2.56 7.93 24.02
C MET A 146 1.75 6.88 23.26
N ASP A 147 1.03 7.31 22.24
CA ASP A 147 0.13 6.44 21.46
C ASP A 147 0.79 5.12 21.07
N MET A 148 0.16 4.02 21.42
CA MET A 148 0.59 2.65 21.15
C MET A 148 1.91 2.21 21.78
N VAL A 149 2.56 3.02 22.61
CA VAL A 149 3.82 2.68 23.30
C VAL A 149 3.53 2.11 24.68
N SER A 150 4.00 0.89 24.94
CA SER A 150 3.87 0.22 26.23
C SER A 150 5.04 0.50 27.17
N GLY A 151 6.21 0.86 26.64
CA GLY A 151 7.37 1.16 27.46
C GLY A 151 8.62 1.50 26.65
N TYR A 152 9.65 1.92 27.38
CA TYR A 152 10.96 2.26 26.86
C TYR A 152 12.03 1.57 27.70
N GLU A 153 13.13 1.22 27.06
CA GLU A 153 14.31 0.67 27.72
C GLU A 153 15.57 1.21 27.01
N ASN A 154 16.61 1.46 27.78
CA ASN A 154 17.93 1.76 27.25
C ASN A 154 18.86 0.60 27.56
N VAL A 155 19.35 -0.08 26.54
CA VAL A 155 20.32 -1.17 26.65
C VAL A 155 21.58 -0.77 25.91
N ASP A 156 22.67 -0.66 26.62
CA ASP A 156 24.00 -0.30 26.06
C ASP A 156 24.00 0.97 25.18
N GLY A 157 23.21 1.98 25.59
CA GLY A 157 23.10 3.26 24.88
C GLY A 157 22.12 3.23 23.70
N VAL A 158 21.47 2.11 23.43
CA VAL A 158 20.43 1.98 22.40
C VAL A 158 19.06 2.06 23.06
N ASN A 159 18.21 2.98 22.58
CA ASN A 159 16.84 3.11 23.06
C ASN A 159 15.91 2.15 22.35
N TYR A 160 15.21 1.34 23.10
CA TYR A 160 14.16 0.44 22.62
C TYR A 160 12.80 0.99 23.00
N THR A 161 11.88 1.00 22.04
CA THR A 161 10.48 1.37 22.23
C THR A 161 9.64 0.11 22.09
N TYR A 162 8.93 -0.26 23.13
CA TYR A 162 8.01 -1.41 23.12
C TYR A 162 6.60 -0.94 22.82
N LEU A 163 5.94 -1.61 21.90
CA LEU A 163 4.58 -1.28 21.50
C LEU A 163 3.58 -2.22 22.18
N PHE A 164 2.38 -1.73 22.42
CA PHE A 164 1.27 -2.61 22.78
C PHE A 164 0.96 -3.57 21.63
N PRO A 165 0.50 -4.80 21.95
CA PRO A 165 -0.02 -5.70 20.93
C PRO A 165 -1.14 -5.02 20.15
N VAL A 166 -1.05 -5.04 18.84
CA VAL A 166 -2.12 -4.55 17.97
C VAL A 166 -3.22 -5.61 17.93
N TRP A 167 -4.36 -5.26 18.48
CA TRP A 167 -5.56 -6.08 18.36
C TRP A 167 -6.33 -5.59 17.14
N THR A 168 -6.49 -6.45 16.15
CA THR A 168 -7.48 -6.22 15.12
C THR A 168 -8.85 -6.24 15.81
N SER A 169 -9.37 -5.06 16.08
CA SER A 169 -10.62 -4.94 16.81
C SER A 169 -11.77 -5.57 16.01
N PRO A 170 -12.55 -6.48 16.60
CA PRO A 170 -13.78 -6.98 15.97
C PRO A 170 -14.90 -5.94 15.96
N LEU A 171 -14.68 -4.76 16.55
CA LEU A 171 -15.62 -3.66 16.61
C LEU A 171 -15.57 -2.83 15.34
N SER A 172 -16.58 -2.03 15.09
CA SER A 172 -16.79 -1.26 13.86
C SER A 172 -15.53 -0.54 13.35
N TYR A 173 -15.36 -0.51 12.03
CA TYR A 173 -14.33 0.25 11.34
C TYR A 173 -14.33 1.72 11.79
N GLN A 174 -13.17 2.22 12.16
CA GLN A 174 -12.91 3.63 12.44
C GLN A 174 -11.77 4.10 11.54
N TYR A 175 -12.07 5.05 10.67
CA TYR A 175 -11.07 5.66 9.82
C TYR A 175 -10.15 6.55 10.65
N GLN A 176 -8.86 6.28 10.59
CA GLN A 176 -7.81 7.18 11.09
C GLN A 176 -6.86 7.50 9.94
N PRO A 177 -6.61 8.79 9.64
CA PRO A 177 -5.63 9.16 8.64
C PRO A 177 -4.26 8.61 9.02
N ASP A 178 -3.60 7.99 8.08
CA ASP A 178 -2.24 7.49 8.22
C ASP A 178 -1.30 8.09 7.16
N VAL A 179 -0.06 7.72 7.18
CA VAL A 179 0.97 8.14 6.22
C VAL A 179 1.42 6.98 5.33
N ASN A 180 0.58 5.97 5.15
CA ASN A 180 0.81 4.78 4.31
C ASN A 180 2.15 4.07 4.60
N GLY A 181 2.46 3.86 5.88
CA GLY A 181 3.69 3.22 6.33
C GLY A 181 4.93 4.11 6.25
N ALA A 182 4.79 5.38 5.90
CA ALA A 182 5.85 6.37 6.01
C ALA A 182 5.98 6.88 7.45
N PHE A 183 6.90 7.78 7.68
CA PHE A 183 7.06 8.44 8.97
C PHE A 183 7.17 9.95 8.77
N TYR A 184 6.85 10.71 9.79
CA TYR A 184 7.08 12.15 9.80
C TYR A 184 7.61 12.62 11.16
N PHE A 185 8.37 13.69 11.12
CA PHE A 185 8.80 14.38 12.33
C PHE A 185 7.85 15.54 12.60
N ARG A 186 7.41 15.66 13.84
CA ARG A 186 6.66 16.81 14.31
C ARG A 186 7.33 17.32 15.57
N SER A 187 7.96 18.49 15.52
CA SER A 187 8.53 19.16 16.69
C SER A 187 7.87 20.52 16.89
N ASN A 188 7.50 20.81 18.12
CA ASN A 188 7.01 22.13 18.50
C ASN A 188 8.17 23.09 18.83
N ASN A 189 9.39 22.58 18.95
CA ASN A 189 10.61 23.34 19.21
C ASN A 189 11.60 23.10 18.08
N MET A 190 11.96 24.15 17.35
CA MET A 190 12.92 24.08 16.24
C MET A 190 14.33 23.56 16.61
N GLY A 191 14.59 23.24 17.86
CA GLY A 191 15.86 22.66 18.32
C GLY A 191 15.83 21.16 18.61
N GLN A 192 14.68 20.50 18.49
CA GLN A 192 14.49 19.07 18.79
C GLN A 192 14.40 18.17 17.56
N GLU A 193 14.43 18.73 16.38
CA GLU A 193 14.53 17.98 15.10
C GLU A 193 15.99 17.58 14.85
N ARG A 194 16.60 16.86 15.78
CA ARG A 194 17.99 16.42 15.64
C ARG A 194 18.09 14.92 15.70
#